data_bced4d04d243d5f9c3e4f467a2f86d05
#
_entry.id   bced4d04d243d5f9c3e4f467a2f86d05
#
_cell.length_a   1.000
_cell.length_b   1.000
_cell.length_c   1.000
_cell.angle_alpha   90.00
_cell.angle_beta   90.00
_cell.angle_gamma   90.00
#
_symmetry.space_group_name_H-M   'P 1'
#
loop_
_entity.id
_entity.type
_entity.pdbx_description
1 polymer ?
#
loop_
_entity_poly.entity_id
_entity_poly.type
_entity_poly.pdbx_seq_one_letter_code
_entity_poly.pdbx_strand_id
1 'polypeptide(L)'
;MKEKLEAFFGLPNEVKFCKKCVISNQRPSSTIEFKHTKGEKKKVIGFDEEGVCSACRYHEEEKEKNINWEQREKDLIKLLDKFRSKDGSYDVIVPGSGGKDSAYTAHILKYKYGMNPLTVTWAPHLYTDIGWKNMQNWMHTGGLDNILYTPNGVLHREMTKNAFHNLLHPFQPFIVGQRIIGPAMAKKFGVKLVMYGENQAEYGNDIKENKNPLMKMDFFSVDNPFKMRFGGVGMREYIDSGRYSLDDFAPYIAPKKEELVKAGVEVHYLGYYLKWDPQECYYYAVENTGFEANPVRTEGTYSRYSSIDDKIDPFHYYTTLIKFGIGRATYDAAQEVRNAKIEREEAIYLVEKYDREFPQKYFKEFLEYIDTTEEEFWKTVDRFRSPHLWKKVNGEWKLRHTVGGKGTDD
;
A
#
# COMPACT_ATOMS: atom_id res chain seq x y z
N MET A 1 5.89 28.33 28.08
CA MET A 1 5.57 26.93 27.68
C MET A 1 4.84 27.02 26.35
N LYS A 2 5.34 26.36 25.28
CA LYS A 2 4.57 26.26 24.03
C LYS A 2 3.28 25.51 24.35
N GLU A 3 2.15 26.04 23.92
CA GLU A 3 0.83 25.41 24.09
C GLU A 3 0.87 24.01 23.46
N LYS A 4 0.52 22.99 24.23
CA LYS A 4 0.52 21.60 23.73
C LYS A 4 -0.69 21.41 22.84
N LEU A 5 -0.47 21.46 21.50
CA LEU A 5 -1.52 21.25 20.52
C LEU A 5 -2.06 19.80 20.57
N GLU A 6 -3.35 19.65 20.30
CA GLU A 6 -3.97 18.32 20.23
C GLU A 6 -3.44 17.55 19.01
N ALA A 7 -2.90 16.35 19.26
CA ALA A 7 -2.52 15.41 18.22
C ALA A 7 -3.62 14.35 18.07
N PHE A 8 -4.22 14.27 16.88
CA PHE A 8 -5.25 13.29 16.59
C PHE A 8 -4.64 11.89 16.45
N PHE A 9 -5.47 10.86 16.70
CA PHE A 9 -5.15 9.45 16.46
C PHE A 9 -3.96 8.91 17.25
N GLY A 10 -3.60 9.55 18.36
CA GLY A 10 -2.47 9.17 19.19
C GLY A 10 -1.11 9.29 18.49
N LEU A 11 -1.03 10.15 17.48
CA LEU A 11 0.23 10.50 16.81
C LEU A 11 1.18 11.22 17.80
N PRO A 12 2.49 11.15 17.59
CA PRO A 12 3.44 11.91 18.36
C PRO A 12 3.15 13.42 18.32
N ASN A 13 3.09 14.10 19.47
CA ASN A 13 2.82 15.55 19.52
C ASN A 13 3.93 16.38 18.85
N GLU A 14 5.18 15.91 18.95
CA GLU A 14 6.32 16.56 18.31
C GLU A 14 6.57 15.92 16.95
N VAL A 15 6.61 16.74 15.91
CA VAL A 15 6.93 16.31 14.54
C VAL A 15 8.44 16.27 14.36
N LYS A 16 8.97 15.09 14.01
CA LYS A 16 10.40 14.89 13.74
C LYS A 16 10.58 14.27 12.36
N PHE A 17 11.59 14.72 11.64
CA PHE A 17 11.98 14.15 10.35
C PHE A 17 13.26 13.32 10.48
N CYS A 18 13.33 12.25 9.71
CA CYS A 18 14.52 11.40 9.67
C CYS A 18 15.73 12.20 9.18
N LYS A 19 16.87 12.00 9.87
CA LYS A 19 18.13 12.66 9.49
C LYS A 19 18.77 12.08 8.22
N LYS A 20 18.41 10.85 7.82
CA LYS A 20 18.96 10.18 6.64
C LYS A 20 18.05 10.26 5.41
N CYS A 21 16.73 10.02 5.56
CA CYS A 21 15.76 10.26 4.50
C CYS A 21 14.83 11.44 4.84
N VAL A 22 13.65 11.50 4.23
CA VAL A 22 12.70 12.62 4.38
C VAL A 22 11.43 12.26 5.16
N ILE A 23 11.29 11.02 5.63
CA ILE A 23 10.08 10.57 6.34
C ILE A 23 9.95 11.22 7.72
N SER A 24 8.73 11.52 8.16
CA SER A 24 8.47 12.00 9.52
C SER A 24 8.04 10.87 10.45
N ASN A 25 8.17 11.11 11.76
CA ASN A 25 7.68 10.21 12.81
C ASN A 25 6.15 10.10 12.88
N GLN A 26 5.45 10.86 12.03
CA GLN A 26 3.98 10.82 11.89
C GLN A 26 3.50 9.65 10.99
N ARG A 27 4.43 8.97 10.29
CA ARG A 27 4.08 7.88 9.38
C ARG A 27 3.45 6.72 10.13
N PRO A 28 2.16 6.37 9.84
CA PRO A 28 1.53 5.22 10.46
C PRO A 28 2.14 3.91 9.97
N SER A 29 2.03 2.85 10.77
CA SER A 29 2.31 1.48 10.32
C SER A 29 1.29 1.04 9.25
N SER A 30 1.65 0.02 8.46
CA SER A 30 0.80 -0.51 7.38
C SER A 30 -0.38 -1.37 7.89
N THR A 31 -0.86 -1.15 9.10
CA THR A 31 -2.02 -1.82 9.66
C THR A 31 -3.31 -1.27 9.06
N ILE A 32 -4.26 -2.15 8.70
CA ILE A 32 -5.56 -1.72 8.18
C ILE A 32 -6.33 -0.93 9.24
N GLU A 33 -6.87 0.20 8.84
CA GLU A 33 -7.81 0.97 9.66
C GLU A 33 -9.22 0.39 9.52
N PHE A 34 -9.76 -0.18 10.58
CA PHE A 34 -11.14 -0.67 10.59
C PHE A 34 -12.13 0.34 11.18
N LYS A 35 -11.68 1.20 12.06
CA LYS A 35 -12.45 2.30 12.68
C LYS A 35 -11.51 3.43 13.03
N HIS A 36 -12.08 4.59 13.32
CA HIS A 36 -11.30 5.78 13.60
C HIS A 36 -11.93 6.55 14.77
N THR A 37 -11.23 6.61 15.87
CA THR A 37 -11.62 7.41 17.02
C THR A 37 -10.46 8.35 17.39
N LYS A 38 -10.76 9.55 17.89
CA LYS A 38 -9.73 10.51 18.31
C LYS A 38 -8.77 9.95 19.37
N GLY A 39 -9.25 9.04 20.22
CA GLY A 39 -8.46 8.41 21.29
C GLY A 39 -7.66 7.18 20.84
N GLU A 40 -7.78 6.72 19.60
CA GLU A 40 -7.06 5.55 19.11
C GLU A 40 -5.58 5.87 18.94
N LYS A 41 -4.71 5.00 19.48
CA LYS A 41 -3.26 5.14 19.32
C LYS A 41 -2.82 4.36 18.08
N LYS A 42 -2.37 5.06 17.04
CA LYS A 42 -1.74 4.43 15.88
C LYS A 42 -0.29 4.10 16.18
N LYS A 43 0.15 2.91 15.78
CA LYS A 43 1.58 2.62 15.68
C LYS A 43 2.15 3.46 14.56
N VAL A 44 3.26 4.11 14.83
CA VAL A 44 4.00 4.92 13.84
C VAL A 44 5.42 4.34 13.65
N ILE A 45 6.09 4.79 12.61
CA ILE A 45 7.48 4.43 12.34
C ILE A 45 8.38 4.80 13.53
N GLY A 46 9.24 3.87 13.93
CA GLY A 46 10.19 4.09 15.03
C GLY A 46 11.37 4.95 14.62
N PHE A 47 11.81 5.83 15.54
CA PHE A 47 13.05 6.60 15.43
C PHE A 47 13.96 6.21 16.57
N ASP A 48 15.27 6.14 16.31
CA ASP A 48 16.28 5.97 17.36
C ASP A 48 16.65 7.31 18.03
N GLU A 49 17.61 7.23 18.96
CA GLU A 49 18.11 8.40 19.68
C GLU A 49 18.86 9.40 18.77
N GLU A 50 19.44 8.91 17.67
CA GLU A 50 20.11 9.73 16.67
C GLU A 50 19.14 10.43 15.70
N GLY A 51 17.85 10.07 15.73
CA GLY A 51 16.81 10.62 14.86
C GLY A 51 16.73 9.93 13.48
N VAL A 52 17.15 8.66 13.40
CA VAL A 52 17.09 7.84 12.18
C VAL A 52 15.88 6.91 12.24
N CYS A 53 15.11 6.85 11.18
CA CYS A 53 13.92 6.01 11.11
C CYS A 53 14.25 4.52 10.94
N SER A 54 13.33 3.65 11.37
CA SER A 54 13.52 2.19 11.29
C SER A 54 13.73 1.66 9.88
N ALA A 55 13.16 2.31 8.85
CA ALA A 55 13.38 1.92 7.46
C ALA A 55 14.82 2.18 6.99
N CYS A 56 15.41 3.33 7.36
CA CYS A 56 16.81 3.63 7.07
C CYS A 56 17.76 2.69 7.83
N ARG A 57 17.48 2.42 9.11
CA ARG A 57 18.27 1.45 9.89
C ARG A 57 18.20 0.04 9.29
N TYR A 58 17.00 -0.41 8.91
CA TYR A 58 16.87 -1.69 8.22
C TYR A 58 17.71 -1.74 6.95
N HIS A 59 17.64 -0.69 6.12
CA HIS A 59 18.42 -0.63 4.91
C HIS A 59 19.93 -0.72 5.17
N GLU A 60 20.46 0.09 6.07
CA GLU A 60 21.90 0.17 6.31
C GLU A 60 22.47 -1.01 7.09
N GLU A 61 21.75 -1.47 8.13
CA GLU A 61 22.24 -2.49 9.05
C GLU A 61 21.94 -3.90 8.56
N GLU A 62 20.74 -4.14 8.02
CA GLU A 62 20.32 -5.47 7.61
C GLU A 62 20.54 -5.67 6.10
N LYS A 63 19.93 -4.85 5.24
CA LYS A 63 19.90 -5.05 3.80
C LYS A 63 21.29 -4.96 3.16
N GLU A 64 22.12 -4.01 3.57
CA GLU A 64 23.43 -3.80 2.95
C GLU A 64 24.57 -4.57 3.65
N LYS A 65 24.47 -4.86 4.96
CA LYS A 65 25.58 -5.42 5.72
C LYS A 65 25.36 -6.85 6.23
N ASN A 66 24.16 -7.17 6.71
CA ASN A 66 23.93 -8.41 7.47
C ASN A 66 23.25 -9.50 6.67
N ILE A 67 22.45 -9.16 5.65
CA ILE A 67 21.75 -10.16 4.85
C ILE A 67 22.70 -10.76 3.80
N ASN A 68 22.90 -12.07 3.88
CA ASN A 68 23.54 -12.83 2.82
C ASN A 68 22.54 -13.14 1.71
N TRP A 69 22.49 -12.29 0.68
CA TRP A 69 21.54 -12.40 -0.42
C TRP A 69 21.71 -13.66 -1.25
N GLU A 70 22.95 -14.16 -1.41
CA GLU A 70 23.18 -15.44 -2.09
C GLU A 70 22.55 -16.62 -1.32
N GLN A 71 22.69 -16.62 0.01
CA GLN A 71 22.03 -17.64 0.84
C GLN A 71 20.51 -17.51 0.79
N ARG A 72 19.98 -16.26 0.79
CA ARG A 72 18.52 -16.00 0.67
C ARG A 72 17.96 -16.50 -0.65
N GLU A 73 18.68 -16.31 -1.76
CA GLU A 73 18.27 -16.86 -3.07
C GLU A 73 18.30 -18.40 -3.08
N LYS A 74 19.31 -19.03 -2.47
CA LYS A 74 19.32 -20.51 -2.28
C LYS A 74 18.12 -20.99 -1.45
N ASP A 75 17.74 -20.24 -0.43
CA ASP A 75 16.55 -20.56 0.40
C ASP A 75 15.25 -20.35 -0.39
N LEU A 76 15.20 -19.35 -1.27
CA LEU A 76 14.07 -19.18 -2.22
C LEU A 76 13.96 -20.41 -3.13
N ILE A 77 15.04 -20.86 -3.75
CA ILE A 77 15.03 -22.03 -4.65
C ILE A 77 14.51 -23.26 -3.93
N LYS A 78 14.96 -23.51 -2.70
CA LYS A 78 14.45 -24.64 -1.88
C LYS A 78 12.95 -24.50 -1.58
N LEU A 79 12.48 -23.28 -1.28
CA LEU A 79 11.06 -23.02 -1.07
C LEU A 79 10.26 -23.31 -2.35
N LEU A 80 10.70 -22.79 -3.48
CA LEU A 80 10.02 -22.98 -4.76
C LEU A 80 9.98 -24.46 -5.16
N ASP A 81 11.06 -25.21 -4.99
CA ASP A 81 11.12 -26.64 -5.27
C ASP A 81 10.15 -27.46 -4.40
N LYS A 82 9.92 -27.04 -3.14
CA LYS A 82 8.91 -27.65 -2.24
C LYS A 82 7.50 -27.55 -2.82
N PHE A 83 7.18 -26.44 -3.50
CA PHE A 83 5.84 -26.17 -4.00
C PHE A 83 5.66 -26.40 -5.50
N ARG A 84 6.75 -26.61 -6.23
CA ARG A 84 6.74 -26.81 -7.69
C ARG A 84 5.80 -27.92 -8.11
N SER A 85 4.88 -27.60 -9.03
CA SER A 85 3.98 -28.58 -9.65
C SER A 85 4.76 -29.58 -10.50
N LYS A 86 4.23 -30.82 -10.54
CA LYS A 86 4.78 -31.92 -11.39
C LYS A 86 3.81 -32.32 -12.49
N ASP A 87 2.60 -31.79 -12.47
CA ASP A 87 1.50 -32.18 -13.38
C ASP A 87 1.05 -31.01 -14.28
N GLY A 88 1.76 -29.86 -14.24
CA GLY A 88 1.44 -28.66 -15.01
C GLY A 88 0.38 -27.76 -14.38
N SER A 89 -0.11 -28.07 -13.17
CA SER A 89 -0.99 -27.19 -12.44
C SER A 89 -0.25 -25.93 -11.96
N TYR A 90 -0.99 -24.88 -11.59
CA TYR A 90 -0.39 -23.69 -10.97
C TYR A 90 0.25 -24.05 -9.63
N ASP A 91 1.42 -23.51 -9.36
CA ASP A 91 2.21 -23.80 -8.17
C ASP A 91 2.48 -22.57 -7.28
N VAL A 92 2.20 -21.38 -7.79
CA VAL A 92 2.26 -20.14 -7.02
C VAL A 92 1.18 -19.15 -7.43
N ILE A 93 0.53 -18.51 -6.45
CA ILE A 93 -0.35 -17.35 -6.67
C ILE A 93 0.48 -16.07 -6.52
N VAL A 94 0.39 -15.17 -7.50
CA VAL A 94 1.02 -13.85 -7.43
C VAL A 94 -0.07 -12.77 -7.49
N PRO A 95 -0.43 -12.15 -6.35
CA PRO A 95 -1.34 -11.03 -6.33
C PRO A 95 -0.71 -9.78 -6.94
N GLY A 96 -1.46 -9.05 -7.78
CA GLY A 96 -0.97 -7.83 -8.41
C GLY A 96 -1.96 -7.20 -9.36
N SER A 97 -1.58 -6.08 -9.96
CA SER A 97 -2.40 -5.29 -10.90
C SER A 97 -1.72 -5.06 -12.26
N GLY A 98 -0.59 -5.71 -12.53
CA GLY A 98 0.25 -5.38 -13.68
C GLY A 98 1.15 -4.17 -13.46
N GLY A 99 1.17 -3.60 -12.25
CA GLY A 99 2.16 -2.61 -11.83
C GLY A 99 3.58 -3.22 -11.77
N LYS A 100 4.61 -2.37 -11.82
CA LYS A 100 6.03 -2.79 -11.92
C LYS A 100 6.44 -3.89 -10.94
N ASP A 101 5.98 -3.82 -9.69
CA ASP A 101 6.37 -4.73 -8.61
C ASP A 101 5.78 -6.12 -8.81
N SER A 102 4.49 -6.21 -9.15
CA SER A 102 3.83 -7.48 -9.46
C SER A 102 4.29 -8.06 -10.80
N ALA A 103 4.58 -7.20 -11.78
CA ALA A 103 5.13 -7.60 -13.07
C ALA A 103 6.50 -8.27 -12.89
N TYR A 104 7.41 -7.62 -12.14
CA TYR A 104 8.69 -8.20 -11.76
C TYR A 104 8.52 -9.54 -11.04
N THR A 105 7.69 -9.56 -9.99
CA THR A 105 7.49 -10.75 -9.14
C THR A 105 7.01 -11.96 -9.95
N ALA A 106 5.94 -11.81 -10.72
CA ALA A 106 5.37 -12.92 -11.48
C ALA A 106 6.29 -13.40 -12.61
N HIS A 107 6.91 -12.44 -13.33
CA HIS A 107 7.77 -12.76 -14.45
C HIS A 107 9.05 -13.47 -14.02
N ILE A 108 9.72 -13.01 -12.95
CA ILE A 108 10.95 -13.65 -12.46
C ILE A 108 10.67 -15.06 -11.91
N LEU A 109 9.53 -15.26 -11.22
CA LEU A 109 9.13 -16.60 -10.75
C LEU A 109 8.93 -17.57 -11.92
N LYS A 110 8.33 -17.10 -13.01
CA LYS A 110 8.10 -17.92 -14.20
C LYS A 110 9.39 -18.19 -14.96
N TYR A 111 10.09 -17.14 -15.38
CA TYR A 111 11.15 -17.27 -16.39
C TYR A 111 12.53 -17.52 -15.83
N LYS A 112 12.84 -17.00 -14.62
CA LYS A 112 14.12 -17.31 -13.96
C LYS A 112 14.05 -18.58 -13.12
N TYR A 113 12.95 -18.76 -12.37
CA TYR A 113 12.84 -19.87 -11.42
C TYR A 113 11.96 -21.02 -11.90
N GLY A 114 11.35 -20.92 -13.09
CA GLY A 114 10.59 -22.01 -13.72
C GLY A 114 9.33 -22.42 -12.96
N MET A 115 8.70 -21.50 -12.24
CA MET A 115 7.39 -21.72 -11.61
C MET A 115 6.26 -21.54 -12.64
N ASN A 116 5.07 -22.04 -12.31
CA ASN A 116 3.84 -21.84 -13.07
C ASN A 116 2.88 -20.92 -12.30
N PRO A 117 3.06 -19.57 -12.35
CA PRO A 117 2.28 -18.64 -11.58
C PRO A 117 0.87 -18.42 -12.16
N LEU A 118 -0.13 -18.43 -11.29
CA LEU A 118 -1.42 -17.81 -11.55
C LEU A 118 -1.43 -16.43 -10.90
N THR A 119 -1.54 -15.38 -11.72
CA THR A 119 -1.67 -14.03 -11.20
C THR A 119 -3.13 -13.73 -10.83
N VAL A 120 -3.34 -12.95 -9.78
CA VAL A 120 -4.67 -12.62 -9.30
C VAL A 120 -4.76 -11.12 -9.03
N THR A 121 -5.73 -10.47 -9.66
CA THR A 121 -5.92 -9.02 -9.54
C THR A 121 -7.23 -8.72 -8.82
N TRP A 122 -7.16 -7.95 -7.75
CA TRP A 122 -8.31 -7.20 -7.24
C TRP A 122 -8.44 -5.93 -8.06
N ALA A 123 -9.56 -5.79 -8.77
CA ALA A 123 -9.74 -4.69 -9.72
C ALA A 123 -9.58 -3.32 -9.03
N PRO A 124 -8.84 -2.37 -9.62
CA PRO A 124 -8.87 -0.95 -9.24
C PRO A 124 -10.30 -0.40 -9.20
N HIS A 125 -10.52 0.66 -8.42
CA HIS A 125 -11.83 1.33 -8.37
C HIS A 125 -12.24 1.84 -9.74
N LEU A 126 -11.33 2.58 -10.39
CA LEU A 126 -11.48 3.13 -11.73
C LEU A 126 -10.13 3.03 -12.45
N TYR A 127 -10.02 2.15 -13.43
CA TYR A 127 -8.81 2.06 -14.25
C TYR A 127 -8.48 3.38 -14.93
N THR A 128 -7.20 3.74 -14.93
CA THR A 128 -6.65 4.68 -15.90
C THR A 128 -6.37 3.95 -17.21
N ASP A 129 -6.22 4.68 -18.32
CA ASP A 129 -5.88 4.07 -19.61
C ASP A 129 -4.54 3.35 -19.56
N ILE A 130 -3.53 3.97 -18.93
CA ILE A 130 -2.20 3.37 -18.78
C ILE A 130 -2.22 2.16 -17.84
N GLY A 131 -3.02 2.21 -16.76
CA GLY A 131 -3.19 1.09 -15.83
C GLY A 131 -3.82 -0.11 -16.51
N TRP A 132 -4.86 0.11 -17.33
CA TRP A 132 -5.46 -0.96 -18.13
C TRP A 132 -4.50 -1.52 -19.17
N LYS A 133 -3.74 -0.64 -19.85
CA LYS A 133 -2.71 -1.06 -20.82
C LYS A 133 -1.64 -1.93 -20.15
N ASN A 134 -1.13 -1.52 -19.00
CA ASN A 134 -0.15 -2.30 -18.24
C ASN A 134 -0.70 -3.65 -17.75
N MET A 135 -1.97 -3.70 -17.37
CA MET A 135 -2.66 -4.95 -17.06
C MET A 135 -2.69 -5.89 -18.27
N GLN A 136 -3.01 -5.38 -19.47
CA GLN A 136 -2.98 -6.17 -20.71
C GLN A 136 -1.56 -6.61 -21.07
N ASN A 137 -0.57 -5.72 -20.97
CA ASN A 137 0.82 -6.03 -21.24
C ASN A 137 1.35 -7.11 -20.28
N TRP A 138 0.96 -7.08 -19.02
CA TRP A 138 1.35 -8.10 -18.03
C TRP A 138 0.94 -9.51 -18.46
N MET A 139 -0.24 -9.66 -19.02
CA MET A 139 -0.74 -10.94 -19.54
C MET A 139 -0.13 -11.28 -20.90
N HIS A 140 -0.22 -10.37 -21.85
CA HIS A 140 0.09 -10.67 -23.27
C HIS A 140 1.58 -10.61 -23.59
N THR A 141 2.31 -9.62 -23.06
CA THR A 141 3.76 -9.50 -23.25
C THR A 141 4.52 -10.28 -22.19
N GLY A 142 4.09 -10.19 -20.93
CA GLY A 142 4.67 -10.95 -19.82
C GLY A 142 4.34 -12.45 -19.85
N GLY A 143 3.38 -12.87 -20.68
CA GLY A 143 3.01 -14.27 -20.86
C GLY A 143 2.44 -14.92 -19.60
N LEU A 144 1.57 -14.23 -18.87
CA LEU A 144 1.03 -14.66 -17.58
C LEU A 144 -0.47 -14.90 -17.64
N ASP A 145 -0.95 -15.93 -16.98
CA ASP A 145 -2.37 -16.16 -16.76
C ASP A 145 -2.87 -15.27 -15.62
N ASN A 146 -4.09 -14.72 -15.73
CA ASN A 146 -4.66 -13.84 -14.73
C ASN A 146 -6.13 -14.11 -14.44
N ILE A 147 -6.49 -13.95 -13.18
CA ILE A 147 -7.87 -13.81 -12.73
C ILE A 147 -8.10 -12.38 -12.25
N LEU A 148 -8.85 -11.60 -13.03
CA LEU A 148 -9.33 -10.28 -12.63
C LEU A 148 -10.63 -10.45 -11.83
N TYR A 149 -10.57 -10.12 -10.55
CA TYR A 149 -11.74 -10.13 -9.68
C TYR A 149 -12.26 -8.70 -9.47
N THR A 150 -13.47 -8.45 -9.96
CA THR A 150 -14.17 -7.17 -9.75
C THR A 150 -15.29 -7.38 -8.73
N PRO A 151 -15.25 -6.74 -7.56
CA PRO A 151 -16.31 -6.86 -6.57
C PRO A 151 -17.60 -6.16 -7.04
N ASN A 152 -18.74 -6.40 -6.34
CA ASN A 152 -19.98 -5.68 -6.55
C ASN A 152 -19.73 -4.16 -6.45
N GLY A 153 -19.82 -3.47 -7.58
CA GLY A 153 -19.47 -2.05 -7.69
C GLY A 153 -20.38 -1.12 -6.89
N VAL A 154 -21.63 -1.52 -6.63
CA VAL A 154 -22.57 -0.72 -5.80
C VAL A 154 -22.12 -0.74 -4.35
N LEU A 155 -21.87 -1.94 -3.80
CA LEU A 155 -21.37 -2.10 -2.44
C LEU A 155 -19.96 -1.48 -2.28
N HIS A 156 -19.07 -1.71 -3.25
CA HIS A 156 -17.69 -1.19 -3.17
C HIS A 156 -17.65 0.34 -3.14
N ARG A 157 -18.46 1.02 -3.97
CA ARG A 157 -18.60 2.49 -3.93
C ARG A 157 -19.13 2.99 -2.60
N GLU A 158 -20.16 2.35 -2.04
CA GLU A 158 -20.70 2.76 -0.73
C GLU A 158 -19.66 2.57 0.38
N MET A 159 -18.94 1.45 0.38
CA MET A 159 -17.84 1.25 1.33
C MET A 159 -16.73 2.29 1.17
N THR A 160 -16.40 2.67 -0.08
CA THR A 160 -15.40 3.70 -0.38
C THR A 160 -15.87 5.09 0.08
N LYS A 161 -17.15 5.44 -0.16
CA LYS A 161 -17.77 6.66 0.37
C LYS A 161 -17.66 6.72 1.90
N ASN A 162 -18.09 5.65 2.57
CA ASN A 162 -18.00 5.56 4.03
C ASN A 162 -16.55 5.63 4.52
N ALA A 163 -15.61 5.00 3.82
CA ALA A 163 -14.19 5.05 4.14
C ALA A 163 -13.61 6.47 4.01
N PHE A 164 -14.03 7.22 2.99
CA PHE A 164 -13.66 8.61 2.86
C PHE A 164 -14.22 9.45 4.01
N HIS A 165 -15.53 9.39 4.27
CA HIS A 165 -16.17 10.24 5.28
C HIS A 165 -15.80 9.88 6.71
N ASN A 166 -15.68 8.59 7.04
CA ASN A 166 -15.46 8.14 8.41
C ASN A 166 -14.00 7.97 8.78
N LEU A 167 -13.13 7.65 7.81
CA LEU A 167 -11.73 7.31 8.05
C LEU A 167 -10.75 8.27 7.35
N LEU A 168 -11.23 9.11 6.43
CA LEU A 168 -10.42 9.80 5.44
C LEU A 168 -9.40 8.84 4.79
N HIS A 169 -9.91 7.69 4.34
CA HIS A 169 -9.10 6.62 3.76
C HIS A 169 -9.86 5.86 2.65
N PRO A 170 -10.05 6.49 1.47
CA PRO A 170 -10.90 5.93 0.40
C PRO A 170 -10.45 4.56 -0.08
N PHE A 171 -9.17 4.21 0.07
CA PHE A 171 -8.59 2.92 -0.32
C PHE A 171 -8.82 1.78 0.69
N GLN A 172 -9.41 2.03 1.86
CA GLN A 172 -9.55 1.00 2.90
C GLN A 172 -10.27 -0.26 2.43
N PRO A 173 -11.43 -0.21 1.75
CA PRO A 173 -12.09 -1.41 1.25
C PRO A 173 -11.30 -2.15 0.18
N PHE A 174 -10.62 -1.41 -0.70
CA PHE A 174 -9.73 -1.98 -1.71
C PHE A 174 -8.56 -2.74 -1.06
N ILE A 175 -7.89 -2.15 -0.08
CA ILE A 175 -6.77 -2.79 0.63
C ILE A 175 -7.22 -4.07 1.35
N VAL A 176 -8.43 -4.09 1.91
CA VAL A 176 -8.99 -5.32 2.51
C VAL A 176 -9.14 -6.41 1.46
N GLY A 177 -9.77 -6.10 0.33
CA GLY A 177 -9.95 -7.06 -0.77
C GLY A 177 -8.63 -7.56 -1.35
N GLN A 178 -7.69 -6.63 -1.61
CA GLN A 178 -6.36 -6.94 -2.14
C GLN A 178 -5.55 -7.90 -1.23
N ARG A 179 -5.68 -7.77 0.09
CA ARG A 179 -4.99 -8.66 1.04
C ARG A 179 -5.60 -10.06 1.10
N ILE A 180 -6.91 -10.15 0.93
CA ILE A 180 -7.66 -11.41 1.05
C ILE A 180 -7.57 -12.25 -0.23
N ILE A 181 -7.57 -11.61 -1.41
CA ILE A 181 -7.77 -12.30 -2.68
C ILE A 181 -6.70 -13.35 -2.98
N GLY A 182 -5.43 -13.06 -2.70
CA GLY A 182 -4.33 -14.02 -2.94
C GLY A 182 -4.50 -15.33 -2.17
N PRO A 183 -4.56 -15.29 -0.82
CA PRO A 183 -4.78 -16.51 -0.02
C PRO A 183 -6.13 -17.19 -0.28
N ALA A 184 -7.19 -16.43 -0.58
CA ALA A 184 -8.49 -17.01 -0.94
C ALA A 184 -8.44 -17.80 -2.24
N MET A 185 -7.77 -17.26 -3.28
CA MET A 185 -7.59 -17.96 -4.55
C MET A 185 -6.61 -19.11 -4.44
N ALA A 186 -5.55 -19.00 -3.64
CA ALA A 186 -4.66 -20.11 -3.33
C ALA A 186 -5.44 -21.31 -2.78
N LYS A 187 -6.27 -21.08 -1.78
CA LYS A 187 -7.18 -22.12 -1.23
C LYS A 187 -8.13 -22.68 -2.30
N LYS A 188 -8.74 -21.82 -3.11
CA LYS A 188 -9.73 -22.18 -4.13
C LYS A 188 -9.12 -23.04 -5.23
N PHE A 189 -7.92 -22.74 -5.69
CA PHE A 189 -7.21 -23.45 -6.75
C PHE A 189 -6.30 -24.59 -6.24
N GLY A 190 -6.25 -24.82 -4.93
CA GLY A 190 -5.37 -25.84 -4.35
C GLY A 190 -3.88 -25.50 -4.41
N VAL A 191 -3.55 -24.24 -4.71
CA VAL A 191 -2.18 -23.72 -4.74
C VAL A 191 -1.75 -23.40 -3.32
N LYS A 192 -0.56 -23.85 -2.92
CA LYS A 192 -0.11 -23.72 -1.53
C LYS A 192 0.82 -22.53 -1.28
N LEU A 193 1.41 -21.96 -2.31
CA LEU A 193 2.31 -20.82 -2.21
C LEU A 193 1.63 -19.56 -2.74
N VAL A 194 1.68 -18.49 -1.95
CA VAL A 194 1.36 -17.10 -2.38
C VAL A 194 2.62 -16.26 -2.24
N MET A 195 3.00 -15.54 -3.29
CA MET A 195 4.18 -14.69 -3.29
C MET A 195 3.81 -13.24 -3.59
N TYR A 196 4.01 -12.36 -2.60
CA TYR A 196 3.98 -10.91 -2.78
C TYR A 196 5.37 -10.38 -3.15
N GLY A 197 5.44 -9.19 -3.72
CA GLY A 197 6.71 -8.57 -4.11
C GLY A 197 7.50 -8.03 -2.93
N GLU A 198 7.24 -6.80 -2.55
CA GLU A 198 7.98 -6.06 -1.55
C GLU A 198 7.82 -6.58 -0.13
N ASN A 199 8.90 -6.45 0.64
CA ASN A 199 8.92 -6.73 2.07
C ASN A 199 8.45 -5.51 2.88
N GLN A 200 7.72 -5.73 3.97
CA GLN A 200 7.19 -4.66 4.83
C GLN A 200 8.27 -3.84 5.56
N ALA A 201 9.49 -4.36 5.73
CA ALA A 201 10.62 -3.63 6.30
C ALA A 201 10.99 -2.40 5.48
N GLU A 202 10.87 -2.50 4.16
CA GLU A 202 11.14 -1.40 3.25
C GLU A 202 10.27 -0.16 3.54
N TYR A 203 9.13 -0.38 4.18
CA TYR A 203 8.18 0.66 4.55
C TYR A 203 8.25 1.09 6.01
N GLY A 204 9.22 0.57 6.80
CA GLY A 204 9.46 0.99 8.17
C GLY A 204 8.55 0.34 9.21
N ASN A 205 7.98 -0.82 8.93
CA ASN A 205 7.37 -1.67 9.94
C ASN A 205 8.47 -2.28 10.85
N ASP A 206 8.07 -2.95 11.94
CA ASP A 206 9.02 -3.46 12.94
C ASP A 206 10.05 -4.40 12.27
N ILE A 207 11.34 -4.07 12.40
CA ILE A 207 12.45 -4.83 11.82
C ILE A 207 12.42 -6.30 12.28
N LYS A 208 11.96 -6.57 13.51
CA LYS A 208 11.84 -7.94 14.03
C LYS A 208 10.82 -8.77 13.25
N GLU A 209 9.80 -8.13 12.66
CA GLU A 209 8.81 -8.81 11.83
C GLU A 209 9.40 -9.31 10.50
N ASN A 210 10.52 -8.73 10.07
CA ASN A 210 11.18 -9.03 8.81
C ASN A 210 12.24 -10.15 8.89
N LYS A 211 12.44 -10.73 10.08
CA LYS A 211 13.27 -11.94 10.24
C LYS A 211 12.53 -13.22 9.82
N ASN A 212 11.24 -13.12 9.51
CA ASN A 212 10.42 -14.22 9.04
C ASN A 212 9.94 -13.94 7.59
N PRO A 213 10.13 -14.86 6.64
CA PRO A 213 9.65 -14.70 5.27
C PRO A 213 8.12 -14.73 5.15
N LEU A 214 7.42 -15.27 6.15
CA LEU A 214 5.98 -15.46 6.14
C LEU A 214 5.23 -14.20 6.53
N MET A 215 4.22 -13.84 5.75
CA MET A 215 3.23 -12.85 6.14
C MET A 215 2.41 -13.39 7.32
N LYS A 216 2.19 -12.57 8.33
CA LYS A 216 1.34 -12.95 9.47
C LYS A 216 -0.09 -13.21 9.01
N MET A 217 -0.67 -14.34 9.41
CA MET A 217 -2.02 -14.74 9.00
C MET A 217 -3.09 -13.71 9.38
N ASP A 218 -2.92 -12.98 10.47
CA ASP A 218 -3.84 -11.91 10.92
C ASP A 218 -4.01 -10.77 9.91
N PHE A 219 -3.11 -10.66 8.90
CA PHE A 219 -3.26 -9.68 7.83
C PHE A 219 -4.30 -10.06 6.78
N PHE A 220 -4.57 -11.36 6.61
CA PHE A 220 -5.40 -11.86 5.50
C PHE A 220 -6.41 -12.94 5.93
N SER A 221 -6.51 -13.26 7.22
CA SER A 221 -7.48 -14.22 7.76
C SER A 221 -8.27 -13.63 8.92
N VAL A 222 -9.51 -14.06 9.10
CA VAL A 222 -10.40 -13.61 10.17
C VAL A 222 -11.25 -14.80 10.64
N ASP A 223 -11.27 -15.08 11.95
CA ASP A 223 -12.07 -16.17 12.52
C ASP A 223 -13.57 -15.91 12.41
N ASN A 224 -13.98 -14.65 12.51
CA ASN A 224 -15.38 -14.23 12.43
C ASN A 224 -15.52 -13.07 11.44
N PRO A 225 -16.08 -13.29 10.23
CA PRO A 225 -16.23 -12.26 9.21
C PRO A 225 -17.10 -11.08 9.66
N PHE A 226 -18.05 -11.28 10.57
CA PHE A 226 -18.88 -10.20 11.12
C PHE A 226 -18.12 -9.20 12.00
N LYS A 227 -16.87 -9.47 12.36
CA LYS A 227 -15.98 -8.48 12.99
C LYS A 227 -15.34 -7.53 11.98
N MET A 228 -15.43 -7.82 10.69
CA MET A 228 -14.86 -6.96 9.65
C MET A 228 -15.66 -5.66 9.55
N ARG A 229 -14.95 -4.58 9.27
CA ARG A 229 -15.49 -3.25 9.06
C ARG A 229 -14.97 -2.66 7.76
N PHE A 230 -15.84 -2.02 7.03
CA PHE A 230 -15.54 -1.36 5.77
C PHE A 230 -15.96 0.09 5.85
N GLY A 231 -15.01 0.99 5.68
CA GLY A 231 -15.29 2.42 5.86
C GLY A 231 -15.75 2.80 7.27
N GLY A 232 -15.28 2.07 8.30
CA GLY A 232 -15.72 2.31 9.68
C GLY A 232 -17.07 1.69 10.05
N VAL A 233 -17.83 1.14 9.08
CA VAL A 233 -19.13 0.49 9.24
C VAL A 233 -18.95 -1.03 9.31
N GLY A 234 -19.62 -1.69 10.24
CA GLY A 234 -19.57 -3.14 10.38
C GLY A 234 -20.30 -3.86 9.25
N MET A 235 -19.81 -5.03 8.83
CA MET A 235 -20.47 -5.85 7.81
C MET A 235 -21.96 -6.10 8.16
N ARG A 236 -22.25 -6.39 9.44
CA ARG A 236 -23.63 -6.59 9.89
C ARG A 236 -24.51 -5.34 9.71
N GLU A 237 -23.97 -4.16 9.96
CA GLU A 237 -24.72 -2.90 9.80
C GLU A 237 -25.13 -2.67 8.33
N TYR A 238 -24.28 -3.04 7.36
CA TYR A 238 -24.66 -3.03 5.93
C TYR A 238 -25.79 -4.01 5.63
N ILE A 239 -25.73 -5.24 6.17
CA ILE A 239 -26.75 -6.28 5.94
C ILE A 239 -28.07 -5.88 6.61
N ASP A 240 -28.04 -5.40 7.85
CA ASP A 240 -29.22 -4.97 8.61
C ASP A 240 -29.92 -3.76 7.96
N SER A 241 -29.25 -3.00 7.10
CA SER A 241 -29.87 -1.95 6.28
C SER A 241 -30.89 -2.48 5.26
N GLY A 242 -30.89 -3.79 4.99
CA GLY A 242 -31.75 -4.44 4.01
C GLY A 242 -31.36 -4.21 2.54
N ARG A 243 -30.26 -3.46 2.28
CA ARG A 243 -29.77 -3.18 0.92
C ARG A 243 -28.80 -4.24 0.40
N TYR A 244 -28.13 -4.95 1.29
CA TYR A 244 -27.11 -5.95 0.97
C TYR A 244 -27.36 -7.24 1.74
N SER A 245 -26.95 -8.35 1.17
CA SER A 245 -26.94 -9.68 1.78
C SER A 245 -25.51 -10.11 2.13
N LEU A 246 -25.36 -11.24 2.81
CA LEU A 246 -24.05 -11.84 3.07
C LEU A 246 -23.33 -12.21 1.77
N ASP A 247 -24.07 -12.57 0.73
CA ASP A 247 -23.51 -12.98 -0.58
C ASP A 247 -22.80 -11.82 -1.28
N ASP A 248 -23.27 -10.58 -1.10
CA ASP A 248 -22.60 -9.38 -1.62
C ASP A 248 -21.20 -9.17 -1.01
N PHE A 249 -20.99 -9.69 0.21
CA PHE A 249 -19.70 -9.63 0.91
C PHE A 249 -18.80 -10.83 0.61
N ALA A 250 -19.23 -11.82 -0.16
CA ALA A 250 -18.46 -13.04 -0.42
C ALA A 250 -16.98 -12.76 -0.79
N PRO A 251 -16.64 -11.78 -1.65
CA PRO A 251 -15.26 -11.48 -2.00
C PRO A 251 -14.43 -10.85 -0.87
N TYR A 252 -15.10 -10.28 0.13
CA TYR A 252 -14.48 -9.63 1.29
C TYR A 252 -14.38 -10.54 2.52
N ILE A 253 -14.97 -11.74 2.46
CA ILE A 253 -14.88 -12.70 3.55
C ILE A 253 -13.51 -13.36 3.52
N ALA A 254 -12.67 -12.96 4.46
CA ALA A 254 -11.34 -13.55 4.60
C ALA A 254 -11.44 -15.04 4.96
N PRO A 255 -10.60 -15.91 4.39
CA PRO A 255 -10.50 -17.29 4.80
C PRO A 255 -10.20 -17.41 6.29
N LYS A 256 -10.76 -18.43 6.95
CA LYS A 256 -10.42 -18.70 8.34
C LYS A 256 -8.99 -19.25 8.43
N LYS A 257 -8.31 -18.90 9.52
CA LYS A 257 -6.94 -19.36 9.78
C LYS A 257 -6.81 -20.88 9.70
N GLU A 258 -7.73 -21.61 10.34
CA GLU A 258 -7.77 -23.07 10.34
C GLU A 258 -7.89 -23.66 8.93
N GLU A 259 -8.67 -23.02 8.06
CA GLU A 259 -8.86 -23.46 6.67
C GLU A 259 -7.59 -23.32 5.85
N LEU A 260 -6.85 -22.21 6.02
CA LEU A 260 -5.58 -21.97 5.35
C LEU A 260 -4.49 -22.92 5.84
N VAL A 261 -4.41 -23.15 7.15
CA VAL A 261 -3.49 -24.13 7.75
C VAL A 261 -3.79 -25.55 7.20
N LYS A 262 -5.07 -25.95 7.18
CA LYS A 262 -5.47 -27.25 6.63
C LYS A 262 -5.15 -27.40 5.14
N ALA A 263 -5.28 -26.31 4.38
CA ALA A 263 -4.93 -26.28 2.96
C ALA A 263 -3.41 -26.20 2.73
N GLY A 264 -2.60 -25.93 3.77
CA GLY A 264 -1.16 -25.79 3.68
C GLY A 264 -0.72 -24.54 2.93
N VAL A 265 -1.52 -23.46 2.99
CA VAL A 265 -1.22 -22.20 2.29
C VAL A 265 -0.18 -21.40 3.08
N GLU A 266 0.93 -21.08 2.43
CA GLU A 266 1.99 -20.19 2.93
C GLU A 266 2.02 -18.90 2.09
N VAL A 267 2.11 -17.76 2.75
CA VAL A 267 2.19 -16.44 2.10
C VAL A 267 3.54 -15.82 2.40
N HIS A 268 4.31 -15.54 1.35
CA HIS A 268 5.69 -15.07 1.44
C HIS A 268 5.87 -13.73 0.74
N TYR A 269 7.00 -13.07 1.04
CA TYR A 269 7.50 -11.88 0.35
C TYR A 269 8.74 -12.21 -0.47
N LEU A 270 8.73 -11.92 -1.76
CA LEU A 270 9.90 -12.11 -2.63
C LEU A 270 11.07 -11.23 -2.17
N GLY A 271 10.79 -10.00 -1.74
CA GLY A 271 11.79 -9.07 -1.20
C GLY A 271 12.43 -9.49 0.13
N TYR A 272 11.99 -10.59 0.75
CA TYR A 272 12.72 -11.25 1.81
C TYR A 272 13.89 -12.08 1.27
N TYR A 273 13.75 -12.65 0.09
CA TYR A 273 14.71 -13.56 -0.53
C TYR A 273 15.64 -12.89 -1.52
N LEU A 274 15.15 -11.86 -2.21
CA LEU A 274 15.89 -11.10 -3.21
C LEU A 274 15.98 -9.65 -2.77
N LYS A 275 17.12 -9.02 -3.05
CA LYS A 275 17.32 -7.62 -2.74
C LYS A 275 16.32 -6.78 -3.54
N TRP A 276 15.41 -6.11 -2.83
CA TRP A 276 14.33 -5.36 -3.42
C TRP A 276 14.74 -3.91 -3.70
N ASP A 277 14.60 -3.47 -4.95
CA ASP A 277 14.75 -2.09 -5.38
C ASP A 277 13.62 -1.75 -6.36
N PRO A 278 12.69 -0.82 -6.03
CA PRO A 278 11.56 -0.49 -6.88
C PRO A 278 11.94 0.08 -8.25
N GLN A 279 13.06 0.76 -8.37
CA GLN A 279 13.52 1.30 -9.64
C GLN A 279 14.07 0.20 -10.54
N GLU A 280 14.78 -0.77 -9.98
CA GLU A 280 15.21 -1.97 -10.71
C GLU A 280 14.03 -2.83 -11.15
N CYS A 281 13.00 -2.96 -10.28
CA CYS A 281 11.75 -3.62 -10.65
C CYS A 281 11.06 -2.91 -11.81
N TYR A 282 11.09 -1.58 -11.85
CA TYR A 282 10.55 -0.79 -12.96
C TYR A 282 11.30 -1.05 -14.27
N TYR A 283 12.62 -0.96 -14.29
CA TYR A 283 13.42 -1.24 -15.50
C TYR A 283 13.20 -2.66 -16.00
N TYR A 284 13.20 -3.63 -15.09
CA TYR A 284 12.94 -5.02 -15.43
C TYR A 284 11.54 -5.20 -16.07
N ALA A 285 10.51 -4.57 -15.48
CA ALA A 285 9.15 -4.66 -15.98
C ALA A 285 9.00 -4.04 -17.38
N VAL A 286 9.66 -2.91 -17.65
CA VAL A 286 9.70 -2.29 -18.98
C VAL A 286 10.29 -3.24 -20.02
N GLU A 287 11.45 -3.83 -19.71
CA GLU A 287 12.17 -4.71 -20.64
C GLU A 287 11.45 -6.04 -20.91
N ASN A 288 10.82 -6.61 -19.88
CA ASN A 288 10.37 -8.00 -19.91
C ASN A 288 8.84 -8.18 -20.00
N THR A 289 8.05 -7.20 -19.57
CA THR A 289 6.59 -7.32 -19.52
C THR A 289 5.86 -6.24 -20.31
N GLY A 290 6.60 -5.36 -21.01
CA GLY A 290 6.01 -4.25 -21.74
C GLY A 290 5.36 -3.20 -20.83
N PHE A 291 5.76 -3.11 -19.58
CA PHE A 291 5.27 -2.07 -18.67
C PHE A 291 5.63 -0.68 -19.19
N GLU A 292 4.67 0.22 -19.19
CA GLU A 292 4.86 1.60 -19.64
C GLU A 292 4.62 2.58 -18.50
N ALA A 293 5.51 3.56 -18.36
CA ALA A 293 5.30 4.70 -17.49
C ALA A 293 4.25 5.65 -18.08
N ASN A 294 3.61 6.42 -17.24
CA ASN A 294 2.69 7.48 -17.69
C ASN A 294 3.48 8.55 -18.50
N PRO A 295 2.91 9.13 -19.56
CA PRO A 295 3.54 10.22 -20.32
C PRO A 295 3.92 11.43 -19.45
N VAL A 296 3.13 11.72 -18.43
CA VAL A 296 3.36 12.77 -17.45
C VAL A 296 3.46 12.20 -16.05
N ARG A 297 4.07 12.93 -15.12
CA ARG A 297 4.11 12.53 -13.71
C ARG A 297 2.71 12.44 -13.09
N THR A 298 2.57 11.66 -12.04
CA THR A 298 1.37 11.66 -11.22
C THR A 298 1.35 12.90 -10.31
N GLU A 299 0.18 13.53 -10.13
CA GLU A 299 -0.01 14.63 -9.18
C GLU A 299 0.31 14.15 -7.76
N GLY A 300 0.96 15.00 -6.98
CA GLY A 300 1.45 14.68 -5.63
C GLY A 300 2.80 13.95 -5.59
N THR A 301 3.41 13.64 -6.74
CA THR A 301 4.76 13.08 -6.84
C THR A 301 5.48 13.51 -8.11
N TYR A 302 6.78 13.30 -8.17
CA TYR A 302 7.60 13.46 -9.37
C TYR A 302 7.66 12.18 -10.23
N SER A 303 7.18 11.07 -9.71
CA SER A 303 7.21 9.77 -10.40
C SER A 303 6.21 9.70 -11.57
N ARG A 304 6.60 8.95 -12.61
CA ARG A 304 5.76 8.64 -13.77
C ARG A 304 5.23 7.20 -13.77
N TYR A 305 5.66 6.39 -12.81
CA TYR A 305 5.30 4.98 -12.70
C TYR A 305 4.72 4.58 -11.33
N SER A 306 4.50 5.56 -10.46
CA SER A 306 3.82 5.37 -9.18
C SER A 306 2.38 5.89 -9.25
N SER A 307 1.43 5.15 -8.66
CA SER A 307 0.00 5.54 -8.59
C SER A 307 -0.61 5.82 -9.97
N ILE A 308 -0.40 4.92 -10.94
CA ILE A 308 -0.81 5.12 -12.33
C ILE A 308 -1.95 4.21 -12.79
N ASP A 309 -2.36 3.24 -12.01
CA ASP A 309 -3.36 2.23 -12.39
C ASP A 309 -4.80 2.55 -11.94
N ASP A 310 -4.99 3.34 -10.90
CA ASP A 310 -6.31 3.71 -10.37
C ASP A 310 -6.47 5.23 -10.27
N LYS A 311 -7.58 5.77 -10.81
CA LYS A 311 -7.90 7.20 -10.75
C LYS A 311 -8.13 7.71 -9.31
N ILE A 312 -8.40 6.81 -8.37
CA ILE A 312 -8.65 7.17 -6.96
C ILE A 312 -7.36 7.16 -6.12
N ASP A 313 -6.30 6.49 -6.56
CA ASP A 313 -5.06 6.38 -5.80
C ASP A 313 -4.40 7.73 -5.44
N PRO A 314 -4.36 8.75 -6.29
CA PRO A 314 -3.85 10.07 -5.89
C PRO A 314 -4.61 10.69 -4.70
N PHE A 315 -5.91 10.43 -4.56
CA PHE A 315 -6.71 10.88 -3.41
C PHE A 315 -6.40 10.12 -2.14
N HIS A 316 -6.00 8.84 -2.24
CA HIS A 316 -5.51 8.09 -1.09
C HIS A 316 -4.27 8.77 -0.48
N TYR A 317 -3.29 9.16 -1.31
CA TYR A 317 -2.10 9.85 -0.82
C TYR A 317 -2.38 11.30 -0.38
N TYR A 318 -3.28 12.01 -1.04
CA TYR A 318 -3.72 13.32 -0.58
C TYR A 318 -4.39 13.24 0.81
N THR A 319 -5.25 12.25 1.04
CA THR A 319 -5.87 12.05 2.36
C THR A 319 -4.86 11.61 3.43
N THR A 320 -3.81 10.88 3.04
CA THR A 320 -2.68 10.56 3.91
C THR A 320 -1.90 11.82 4.30
N LEU A 321 -1.67 12.75 3.37
CA LEU A 321 -1.08 14.05 3.64
C LEU A 321 -1.92 14.83 4.68
N ILE A 322 -3.23 14.88 4.52
CA ILE A 322 -4.12 15.59 5.45
C ILE A 322 -4.02 15.02 6.86
N LYS A 323 -4.05 13.69 7.00
CA LYS A 323 -4.05 13.02 8.31
C LYS A 323 -2.69 13.00 9.00
N PHE A 324 -1.61 12.85 8.24
CA PHE A 324 -0.29 12.51 8.76
C PHE A 324 0.81 13.50 8.35
N GLY A 325 0.48 14.48 7.52
CA GLY A 325 1.48 15.43 6.99
C GLY A 325 2.48 14.79 6.02
N ILE A 326 2.12 13.66 5.39
CA ILE A 326 2.98 12.87 4.51
C ILE A 326 2.21 12.52 3.25
N GLY A 327 2.65 13.01 2.10
CA GLY A 327 2.07 12.69 0.80
C GLY A 327 2.90 11.69 0.00
N ARG A 328 2.57 11.51 -1.28
CA ARG A 328 3.20 10.51 -2.14
C ARG A 328 4.68 10.76 -2.38
N ALA A 329 5.07 12.03 -2.66
CA ALA A 329 6.46 12.37 -2.92
C ALA A 329 7.37 12.04 -1.74
N THR A 330 6.89 12.17 -0.50
CA THR A 330 7.65 11.77 0.70
C THR A 330 7.93 10.26 0.71
N TYR A 331 6.97 9.41 0.34
CA TYR A 331 7.18 7.95 0.27
C TYR A 331 8.18 7.58 -0.82
N ASP A 332 8.01 8.11 -2.03
CA ASP A 332 8.87 7.84 -3.17
C ASP A 332 10.32 8.31 -2.87
N ALA A 333 10.50 9.56 -2.47
CA ALA A 333 11.81 10.15 -2.19
C ALA A 333 12.52 9.48 -1.00
N ALA A 334 11.80 9.12 0.07
CA ALA A 334 12.40 8.42 1.20
C ALA A 334 12.96 7.05 0.78
N GLN A 335 12.31 6.36 -0.15
CA GLN A 335 12.76 5.08 -0.67
C GLN A 335 13.94 5.22 -1.62
N GLU A 336 13.93 6.23 -2.50
CA GLU A 336 15.03 6.51 -3.43
C GLU A 336 16.31 6.95 -2.72
N VAL A 337 16.21 7.75 -1.65
CA VAL A 337 17.36 8.08 -0.78
C VAL A 337 17.94 6.81 -0.15
N ARG A 338 17.09 5.92 0.38
CA ARG A 338 17.58 4.65 0.97
C ARG A 338 18.29 3.77 -0.06
N ASN A 339 17.82 3.75 -1.30
CA ASN A 339 18.44 2.97 -2.38
C ASN A 339 19.55 3.74 -3.11
N ALA A 340 20.03 4.87 -2.56
CA ALA A 340 21.09 5.70 -3.11
C ALA A 340 20.86 6.15 -4.57
N LYS A 341 19.59 6.41 -4.93
CA LYS A 341 19.22 6.91 -6.26
C LYS A 341 19.21 8.45 -6.31
N ILE A 342 18.92 9.09 -5.18
CA ILE A 342 18.97 10.54 -5.00
C ILE A 342 19.58 10.89 -3.63
N GLU A 343 20.15 12.09 -3.52
CA GLU A 343 20.64 12.63 -2.26
C GLU A 343 19.47 13.20 -1.41
N ARG A 344 19.68 13.31 -0.08
CA ARG A 344 18.66 13.80 0.84
C ARG A 344 18.19 15.21 0.50
N GLU A 345 19.09 16.08 0.10
CA GLU A 345 18.82 17.48 -0.26
C GLU A 345 17.93 17.56 -1.50
N GLU A 346 18.14 16.72 -2.49
CA GLU A 346 17.27 16.58 -3.66
C GLU A 346 15.90 16.07 -3.24
N ALA A 347 15.84 15.05 -2.37
CA ALA A 347 14.59 14.52 -1.83
C ALA A 347 13.78 15.57 -1.09
N ILE A 348 14.42 16.45 -0.28
CA ILE A 348 13.77 17.58 0.38
C ILE A 348 13.14 18.52 -0.66
N TYR A 349 13.88 18.86 -1.72
CA TYR A 349 13.37 19.73 -2.77
C TYR A 349 12.14 19.13 -3.47
N LEU A 350 12.19 17.84 -3.80
CA LEU A 350 11.09 17.13 -4.46
C LEU A 350 9.84 17.05 -3.57
N VAL A 351 10.01 16.76 -2.28
CA VAL A 351 8.90 16.77 -1.31
C VAL A 351 8.27 18.14 -1.17
N GLU A 352 9.08 19.18 -0.99
CA GLU A 352 8.58 20.57 -0.87
C GLU A 352 7.82 21.02 -2.12
N LYS A 353 8.21 20.53 -3.28
CA LYS A 353 7.61 20.91 -4.56
C LYS A 353 6.32 20.17 -4.87
N TYR A 354 6.23 18.88 -4.55
CA TYR A 354 5.16 18.01 -5.07
C TYR A 354 4.21 17.45 -4.01
N ASP A 355 4.67 17.25 -2.77
CA ASP A 355 3.91 16.47 -1.77
C ASP A 355 2.54 17.07 -1.41
N ARG A 356 2.41 18.40 -1.53
CA ARG A 356 1.19 19.14 -1.19
C ARG A 356 0.28 19.46 -2.37
N GLU A 357 0.61 18.94 -3.55
CA GLU A 357 -0.21 19.14 -4.75
C GLU A 357 -1.55 18.42 -4.61
N PHE A 358 -2.64 19.12 -4.94
CA PHE A 358 -3.96 18.52 -4.98
C PHE A 358 -4.15 17.73 -6.28
N PRO A 359 -4.71 16.49 -6.23
CA PRO A 359 -4.90 15.66 -7.42
C PRO A 359 -6.14 16.12 -8.22
N GLN A 360 -5.98 17.18 -9.01
CA GLN A 360 -7.07 17.82 -9.73
C GLN A 360 -7.57 17.00 -10.91
N LYS A 361 -6.70 16.23 -11.56
CA LYS A 361 -6.97 15.53 -12.83
C LYS A 361 -8.22 14.64 -12.77
N TYR A 362 -8.41 13.90 -11.70
CA TYR A 362 -9.51 12.95 -11.54
C TYR A 362 -10.50 13.35 -10.44
N PHE A 363 -10.50 14.62 -10.02
CA PHE A 363 -11.31 15.05 -8.88
C PHE A 363 -12.80 14.90 -9.13
N LYS A 364 -13.26 15.24 -10.33
CA LYS A 364 -14.68 15.10 -10.70
C LYS A 364 -15.11 13.63 -10.66
N GLU A 365 -14.34 12.74 -11.30
CA GLU A 365 -14.64 11.30 -11.30
C GLU A 365 -14.59 10.70 -9.90
N PHE A 366 -13.69 11.18 -9.03
CA PHE A 366 -13.65 10.76 -7.64
C PHE A 366 -14.92 11.14 -6.88
N LEU A 367 -15.37 12.41 -6.99
CA LEU A 367 -16.61 12.88 -6.38
C LEU A 367 -17.83 12.10 -6.87
N GLU A 368 -17.92 11.87 -8.18
CA GLU A 368 -18.98 11.05 -8.80
C GLU A 368 -18.92 9.59 -8.30
N TYR A 369 -17.73 9.02 -8.16
CA TYR A 369 -17.54 7.64 -7.70
C TYR A 369 -18.04 7.45 -6.27
N ILE A 370 -17.74 8.38 -5.36
CA ILE A 370 -18.18 8.32 -3.95
C ILE A 370 -19.49 9.05 -3.69
N ASP A 371 -20.19 9.51 -4.73
CA ASP A 371 -21.45 10.26 -4.64
C ASP A 371 -21.39 11.33 -3.53
N THR A 372 -20.49 12.30 -3.70
CA THR A 372 -20.20 13.34 -2.71
C THR A 372 -20.01 14.68 -3.45
N THR A 373 -20.52 15.75 -2.89
CA THR A 373 -20.30 17.10 -3.42
C THR A 373 -18.91 17.64 -3.07
N GLU A 374 -18.43 18.62 -3.83
CA GLU A 374 -17.16 19.28 -3.54
C GLU A 374 -17.18 19.95 -2.16
N GLU A 375 -18.29 20.58 -1.75
CA GLU A 375 -18.46 21.17 -0.44
C GLU A 375 -18.32 20.13 0.69
N GLU A 376 -18.99 18.99 0.55
CA GLU A 376 -18.91 17.88 1.52
C GLU A 376 -17.50 17.28 1.57
N PHE A 377 -16.81 17.19 0.41
CA PHE A 377 -15.43 16.74 0.33
C PHE A 377 -14.53 17.64 1.19
N TRP A 378 -14.54 18.95 0.97
CA TRP A 378 -13.68 19.88 1.71
C TRP A 378 -14.04 19.94 3.20
N LYS A 379 -15.34 19.90 3.55
CA LYS A 379 -15.79 19.82 4.94
C LYS A 379 -15.30 18.54 5.63
N THR A 380 -15.28 17.41 4.90
CA THR A 380 -14.74 16.16 5.43
C THR A 380 -13.24 16.25 5.62
N VAL A 381 -12.50 16.69 4.63
CA VAL A 381 -11.04 16.86 4.68
C VAL A 381 -10.63 17.74 5.85
N ASP A 382 -11.28 18.91 6.04
CA ASP A 382 -10.93 19.85 7.10
C ASP A 382 -11.13 19.27 8.51
N ARG A 383 -12.11 18.39 8.69
CA ARG A 383 -12.38 17.71 9.97
C ARG A 383 -11.23 16.81 10.44
N PHE A 384 -10.42 16.30 9.51
CA PHE A 384 -9.31 15.40 9.80
C PHE A 384 -7.96 16.11 9.94
N ARG A 385 -7.89 17.42 9.76
CA ARG A 385 -6.67 18.20 9.96
C ARG A 385 -6.36 18.33 11.45
N SER A 386 -5.35 17.60 11.90
CA SER A 386 -4.92 17.67 13.30
C SER A 386 -4.23 19.00 13.64
N PRO A 387 -4.56 19.65 14.76
CA PRO A 387 -3.99 20.94 15.15
C PRO A 387 -2.46 20.95 15.28
N HIS A 388 -1.84 19.80 15.65
CA HIS A 388 -0.38 19.71 15.77
C HIS A 388 0.34 19.66 14.40
N LEU A 389 -0.38 19.30 13.32
CA LEU A 389 0.17 19.27 11.97
C LEU A 389 -0.19 20.52 11.14
N TRP A 390 -1.40 21.07 11.35
CA TRP A 390 -1.97 22.07 10.48
C TRP A 390 -2.29 23.36 11.22
N LYS A 391 -2.08 24.50 10.53
CA LYS A 391 -2.44 25.83 10.98
C LYS A 391 -3.09 26.61 9.85
N LYS A 392 -4.17 27.34 10.16
CA LYS A 392 -4.81 28.23 9.21
C LYS A 392 -4.11 29.61 9.24
N VAL A 393 -3.55 30.03 8.11
CA VAL A 393 -2.85 31.32 7.95
C VAL A 393 -3.50 32.05 6.79
N ASN A 394 -4.07 33.23 7.06
CA ASN A 394 -4.78 34.03 6.05
C ASN A 394 -5.88 33.25 5.29
N GLY A 395 -6.59 32.39 6.01
CA GLY A 395 -7.65 31.56 5.42
C GLY A 395 -7.18 30.25 4.79
N GLU A 396 -5.89 30.03 4.56
CA GLU A 396 -5.31 28.85 3.96
C GLU A 396 -4.70 27.89 4.99
N TRP A 397 -4.86 26.58 4.77
CA TRP A 397 -4.23 25.57 5.60
C TRP A 397 -2.75 25.39 5.22
N LYS A 398 -1.86 25.47 6.20
CA LYS A 398 -0.42 25.25 6.05
C LYS A 398 0.09 24.23 7.06
N LEU A 399 1.07 23.42 6.67
CA LEU A 399 1.77 22.56 7.61
C LEU A 399 2.57 23.38 8.60
N ARG A 400 2.57 22.97 9.87
CA ARG A 400 3.37 23.60 10.92
C ARG A 400 4.85 23.27 10.77
N HIS A 401 5.14 22.05 10.33
CA HIS A 401 6.50 21.54 10.15
C HIS A 401 6.63 20.86 8.80
N THR A 402 7.72 21.14 8.09
CA THR A 402 8.09 20.49 6.84
C THR A 402 9.53 20.01 6.90
N VAL A 403 9.88 19.00 6.09
CA VAL A 403 11.25 18.46 6.07
C VAL A 403 12.28 19.49 5.63
N GLY A 404 11.88 20.50 4.87
CA GLY A 404 12.73 21.61 4.41
C GLY A 404 12.80 22.80 5.38
N GLY A 405 12.17 22.72 6.56
CA GLY A 405 12.15 23.81 7.53
C GLY A 405 11.39 25.07 7.04
N LYS A 406 10.31 24.87 6.26
CA LYS A 406 9.48 25.94 5.69
C LYS A 406 8.04 25.92 6.21
N GLY A 407 7.80 25.23 7.30
CA GLY A 407 6.52 25.21 7.99
C GLY A 407 6.27 26.50 8.77
N THR A 408 5.04 26.68 9.26
CA THR A 408 4.67 27.92 9.98
C THR A 408 5.29 28.02 11.37
N ASP A 409 5.79 26.92 11.91
CA ASP A 409 6.35 26.79 13.27
C ASP A 409 7.82 26.27 13.27
N ASP A 410 8.43 26.15 12.06
CA ASP A 410 9.83 25.76 11.87
C ASP A 410 10.83 26.86 12.23
#